data_599a6400846474cc60e5ece1e1879b12
#
_entry.id   599a6400846474cc60e5ece1e1879b12
#
_cell.length_a   1.000
_cell.length_b   1.000
_cell.length_c   1.000
_cell.angle_alpha   90.00
_cell.angle_beta   90.00
_cell.angle_gamma   90.00
#
_symmetry.space_group_name_H-M   'P 1'
#
loop_
_entity.id
_entity.type
_entity.pdbx_description
1 polymer ?
#
loop_
_entity_poly.entity_id
_entity_poly.type
_entity_poly.pdbx_seq_one_letter_code
_entity_poly.pdbx_strand_id
1 'polypeptide(L)'
;MTNIKQRVDQIKNKRKQTSFRDFLKQIVSRQPIVFYKTDGVVSRFPKTDRIKSVVKCSNFDKINEDIVARGQEYNFNKPFWENFSSLFHKISLPSMIHFFENENADYGDVVSKSKNIYLSAYVANANEDVYYSFGVKDGCANIFHSVLVADHSENVAMSCGVMHSYKVFYSRYITNCSDIRFSTNLVGCTHCINCNDLENISYAINNKVMSKEEYSSQKQTILQQTHNYLTRYKELPTQPKNIASTGVSWAFLVESEDVENGYFTYRLKNGRNVFNVWWFEGNEDLYDCFDGGGPTSADMYAINGFAISSEHCAVACHIPNCNNIYYSYYLESCAYCLGCVGLKNKQFCIFNKQYNKEERFTLANKIFAQMDAEWILGDFFPAKLCPFYFNDTIADIVWDFSETEVTQDGYLWRKEEVKVDIPATASIIKTTDPLLSSYDLNILQKVIQDNKWNYYRIINAELNFHKLYGIPLPTLHWMDRMKIHFVGFGM
;
A
#
# COMPACT_ATOMS: atom_id res chain seq x y z
N MET A 1 -24.82 28.88 -3.89
CA MET A 1 -23.63 28.05 -3.58
C MET A 1 -24.07 26.62 -3.56
N THR A 2 -23.58 25.80 -4.47
CA THR A 2 -23.83 24.34 -4.41
C THR A 2 -23.27 23.83 -3.10
N ASN A 3 -24.06 23.15 -2.29
CA ASN A 3 -23.60 22.57 -1.03
C ASN A 3 -22.40 21.65 -1.32
N ILE A 4 -21.34 21.74 -0.54
CA ILE A 4 -20.07 21.01 -0.75
C ILE A 4 -20.30 19.50 -0.80
N LYS A 5 -21.14 18.95 0.08
CA LYS A 5 -21.56 17.54 0.07
C LYS A 5 -22.23 17.18 -1.25
N GLN A 6 -23.07 18.06 -1.82
CA GLN A 6 -23.72 17.83 -3.11
C GLN A 6 -22.74 17.64 -4.28
N ARG A 7 -21.51 18.19 -4.20
CA ARG A 7 -20.53 18.02 -5.27
C ARG A 7 -19.90 16.62 -5.27
N VAL A 8 -19.54 16.09 -4.12
CA VAL A 8 -19.05 14.71 -4.00
C VAL A 8 -20.14 13.74 -4.42
N ASP A 9 -21.38 13.95 -3.96
CA ASP A 9 -22.53 13.12 -4.35
C ASP A 9 -22.79 13.17 -5.85
N GLN A 10 -22.69 14.36 -6.47
CA GLN A 10 -22.84 14.49 -7.92
C GLN A 10 -21.78 13.68 -8.67
N ILE A 11 -20.54 13.72 -8.23
CA ILE A 11 -19.44 12.94 -8.82
C ILE A 11 -19.68 11.43 -8.63
N LYS A 12 -20.03 11.00 -7.41
CA LYS A 12 -20.37 9.60 -7.08
C LYS A 12 -21.50 9.05 -7.96
N ASN A 13 -22.56 9.81 -8.11
CA ASN A 13 -23.76 9.37 -8.84
C ASN A 13 -23.55 9.22 -10.37
N LYS A 14 -22.49 9.83 -10.91
CA LYS A 14 -22.15 9.72 -12.34
C LYS A 14 -21.31 8.49 -12.65
N ARG A 15 -20.57 7.96 -11.67
CA ARG A 15 -19.74 6.79 -11.89
C ARG A 15 -20.56 5.50 -11.91
N LYS A 16 -20.25 4.65 -12.87
CA LYS A 16 -20.75 3.28 -12.89
C LYS A 16 -20.08 2.47 -11.78
N GLN A 17 -20.84 1.56 -11.17
CA GLN A 17 -20.28 0.59 -10.23
C GLN A 17 -19.16 -0.20 -10.92
N THR A 18 -17.97 -0.21 -10.33
CA THR A 18 -16.81 -0.94 -10.83
C THR A 18 -16.67 -2.29 -10.13
N SER A 19 -16.24 -3.30 -10.88
CA SER A 19 -15.82 -4.58 -10.29
C SER A 19 -14.57 -4.40 -9.43
N PHE A 20 -14.30 -5.34 -8.50
CA PHE A 20 -13.04 -5.33 -7.74
C PHE A 20 -11.82 -5.36 -8.66
N ARG A 21 -11.87 -6.10 -9.74
CA ARG A 21 -10.81 -6.15 -10.75
C ARG A 21 -10.59 -4.80 -11.43
N ASP A 22 -11.66 -4.09 -11.80
CA ASP A 22 -11.56 -2.74 -12.36
C ASP A 22 -11.03 -1.73 -11.34
N PHE A 23 -11.43 -1.85 -10.09
CA PHE A 23 -10.89 -1.06 -8.99
C PHE A 23 -9.37 -1.26 -8.84
N LEU A 24 -8.88 -2.51 -8.85
CA LEU A 24 -7.45 -2.81 -8.86
C LEU A 24 -6.75 -2.14 -10.04
N LYS A 25 -7.33 -2.29 -11.24
CA LYS A 25 -6.76 -1.74 -12.47
C LYS A 25 -6.73 -0.22 -12.49
N GLN A 26 -7.79 0.46 -12.04
CA GLN A 26 -7.90 1.92 -12.14
C GLN A 26 -7.21 2.66 -10.99
N ILE A 27 -7.42 2.20 -9.76
CA ILE A 27 -6.98 2.91 -8.55
C ILE A 27 -5.70 2.30 -7.99
N VAL A 28 -5.69 1.00 -7.73
CA VAL A 28 -4.59 0.33 -7.04
C VAL A 28 -3.31 0.25 -7.89
N SER A 29 -3.45 0.21 -9.22
CA SER A 29 -2.31 0.24 -10.16
C SER A 29 -1.46 1.52 -10.09
N ARG A 30 -1.87 2.52 -9.32
CA ARG A 30 -1.07 3.72 -9.08
C ARG A 30 -0.15 3.61 -7.88
N GLN A 31 -0.07 2.44 -7.28
CA GLN A 31 0.89 2.13 -6.24
C GLN A 31 1.96 1.17 -6.75
N PRO A 32 3.15 1.68 -7.10
CA PRO A 32 4.28 0.82 -7.41
C PRO A 32 4.87 0.20 -6.14
N ILE A 33 5.54 -0.92 -6.33
CA ILE A 33 6.30 -1.61 -5.29
C ILE A 33 7.76 -1.79 -5.68
N VAL A 34 8.11 -1.49 -6.93
CA VAL A 34 9.48 -1.51 -7.43
C VAL A 34 10.09 -0.13 -7.26
N PHE A 35 11.34 -0.10 -6.82
CA PHE A 35 12.11 1.13 -6.66
C PHE A 35 13.14 1.24 -7.78
N TYR A 36 13.24 2.42 -8.36
CA TYR A 36 14.12 2.74 -9.48
C TYR A 36 15.19 3.75 -9.04
N LYS A 37 16.24 3.87 -9.83
CA LYS A 37 17.15 4.99 -9.75
C LYS A 37 16.83 5.97 -10.90
N THR A 38 16.12 7.04 -10.57
CA THR A 38 15.66 8.04 -11.55
C THR A 38 16.23 9.41 -11.16
N ASP A 39 16.84 10.09 -12.11
CA ASP A 39 17.49 11.40 -11.92
C ASP A 39 18.51 11.42 -10.73
N GLY A 40 19.19 10.29 -10.54
CA GLY A 40 20.22 10.14 -9.48
C GLY A 40 19.70 9.84 -8.07
N VAL A 41 18.37 9.71 -7.90
CA VAL A 41 17.74 9.38 -6.61
C VAL A 41 16.98 8.07 -6.67
N VAL A 42 16.81 7.42 -5.51
CA VAL A 42 15.89 6.29 -5.37
C VAL A 42 14.46 6.81 -5.52
N SER A 43 13.69 6.20 -6.40
CA SER A 43 12.37 6.70 -6.80
C SER A 43 11.35 5.59 -7.00
N ARG A 44 10.11 5.89 -6.68
CA ARG A 44 8.93 5.11 -7.07
C ARG A 44 8.65 5.19 -8.58
N PHE A 45 9.17 6.19 -9.26
CA PHE A 45 8.91 6.44 -10.68
C PHE A 45 9.99 5.85 -11.56
N PRO A 46 9.64 5.02 -12.55
CA PRO A 46 10.54 4.67 -13.64
C PRO A 46 10.84 5.89 -14.52
N LYS A 47 11.97 5.89 -15.21
CA LYS A 47 12.28 6.92 -16.19
C LYS A 47 11.45 6.70 -17.46
N THR A 48 10.37 7.46 -17.61
CA THR A 48 9.44 7.41 -18.74
C THR A 48 9.12 8.82 -19.23
N ASP A 49 8.46 8.92 -20.38
CA ASP A 49 7.94 10.18 -20.93
C ASP A 49 6.67 10.70 -20.22
N ARG A 50 6.13 9.93 -19.28
CA ARG A 50 4.88 10.29 -18.56
C ARG A 50 5.08 11.25 -17.40
N ILE A 51 6.30 11.48 -16.98
CA ILE A 51 6.65 12.47 -15.94
C ILE A 51 7.75 13.39 -16.44
N LYS A 52 7.77 14.62 -15.94
CA LYS A 52 8.82 15.57 -16.25
C LYS A 52 10.17 15.15 -15.65
N SER A 53 10.19 14.99 -14.34
CA SER A 53 11.39 14.64 -13.55
C SER A 53 10.98 14.31 -12.12
N VAL A 54 11.92 13.77 -11.35
CA VAL A 54 11.74 13.51 -9.92
C VAL A 54 12.68 14.39 -9.10
N VAL A 55 12.23 14.75 -7.90
CA VAL A 55 13.02 15.48 -6.90
C VAL A 55 13.05 14.64 -5.63
N LYS A 56 14.20 14.55 -4.95
CA LYS A 56 14.29 13.83 -3.67
C LYS A 56 13.21 14.35 -2.72
N CYS A 57 12.43 13.46 -2.11
CA CYS A 57 11.28 13.84 -1.27
C CYS A 57 11.64 14.88 -0.19
N SER A 58 12.82 14.78 0.45
CA SER A 58 13.31 15.75 1.42
C SER A 58 13.58 17.16 0.88
N ASN A 59 13.59 17.33 -0.44
CA ASN A 59 13.79 18.62 -1.11
C ASN A 59 12.53 19.11 -1.82
N PHE A 60 11.44 18.35 -1.77
CA PHE A 60 10.24 18.67 -2.54
C PHE A 60 9.61 20.00 -2.11
N ASP A 61 9.60 20.29 -0.82
CA ASP A 61 9.08 21.55 -0.30
C ASP A 61 9.80 22.79 -0.87
N LYS A 62 11.07 22.65 -1.23
CA LYS A 62 11.90 23.76 -1.78
C LYS A 62 11.45 24.20 -3.18
N ILE A 63 10.71 23.36 -3.90
CA ILE A 63 10.23 23.67 -5.26
C ILE A 63 8.76 24.10 -5.29
N ASN A 64 8.10 24.29 -4.14
CA ASN A 64 6.68 24.64 -4.08
C ASN A 64 6.34 25.93 -4.85
N GLU A 65 7.20 26.95 -4.79
CA GLU A 65 7.00 28.20 -5.53
C GLU A 65 7.13 27.98 -7.05
N ASP A 66 8.08 27.17 -7.50
CA ASP A 66 8.22 26.78 -8.92
C ASP A 66 6.98 26.02 -9.39
N ILE A 67 6.44 25.12 -8.58
CA ILE A 67 5.20 24.40 -8.87
C ILE A 67 4.03 25.37 -9.04
N VAL A 68 3.87 26.34 -8.15
CA VAL A 68 2.83 27.36 -8.24
C VAL A 68 3.00 28.23 -9.49
N ALA A 69 4.24 28.65 -9.80
CA ALA A 69 4.55 29.46 -10.98
C ALA A 69 4.22 28.76 -12.32
N ARG A 70 4.13 27.40 -12.31
CA ARG A 70 3.69 26.61 -13.47
C ARG A 70 2.20 26.47 -13.62
N GLY A 71 1.41 27.07 -12.73
CA GLY A 71 -0.04 27.12 -12.81
C GLY A 71 -0.52 27.67 -14.15
N GLN A 72 -1.60 27.13 -14.67
CA GLN A 72 -2.14 27.48 -15.97
C GLN A 72 -3.63 27.80 -15.92
N GLU A 73 -4.10 28.61 -16.87
CA GLU A 73 -5.54 28.80 -17.08
C GLU A 73 -6.14 27.55 -17.72
N TYR A 74 -7.38 27.28 -17.36
CA TYR A 74 -8.15 26.23 -17.99
C TYR A 74 -8.57 26.64 -19.41
N ASN A 75 -8.24 25.78 -20.38
CA ASN A 75 -8.62 26.02 -21.78
C ASN A 75 -9.89 25.22 -22.12
N PHE A 76 -11.01 25.91 -22.24
CA PHE A 76 -12.31 25.32 -22.60
C PHE A 76 -12.39 24.71 -24.00
N ASN A 77 -11.42 25.01 -24.89
CA ASN A 77 -11.34 24.40 -26.23
C ASN A 77 -10.66 23.02 -26.21
N LYS A 78 -10.23 22.55 -25.03
CA LYS A 78 -9.58 21.25 -24.84
C LYS A 78 -10.33 20.42 -23.83
N PRO A 79 -10.38 19.07 -23.98
CA PRO A 79 -10.91 18.17 -22.98
C PRO A 79 -10.21 18.35 -21.61
N PHE A 80 -10.93 18.02 -20.54
CA PHE A 80 -10.40 18.15 -19.19
C PHE A 80 -9.06 17.40 -18.99
N TRP A 81 -8.98 16.15 -19.42
CA TRP A 81 -7.78 15.34 -19.27
C TRP A 81 -6.59 15.82 -20.09
N GLU A 82 -6.81 16.52 -21.20
CA GLU A 82 -5.75 17.17 -21.96
C GLU A 82 -5.17 18.39 -21.22
N ASN A 83 -6.06 19.20 -20.62
CA ASN A 83 -5.64 20.28 -19.71
C ASN A 83 -4.84 19.73 -18.53
N PHE A 84 -5.31 18.64 -17.90
CA PHE A 84 -4.63 18.01 -16.76
C PHE A 84 -3.26 17.44 -17.16
N SER A 85 -3.19 16.72 -18.26
CA SER A 85 -1.94 16.17 -18.82
C SER A 85 -0.90 17.28 -19.09
N SER A 86 -1.35 18.39 -19.67
CA SER A 86 -0.48 19.54 -19.92
C SER A 86 0.15 20.10 -18.65
N LEU A 87 -0.57 20.18 -17.54
CA LEU A 87 -0.02 20.58 -16.25
C LEU A 87 0.86 19.48 -15.66
N PHE A 88 0.38 18.23 -15.63
CA PHE A 88 1.06 17.10 -15.01
C PHE A 88 2.49 16.93 -15.54
N HIS A 89 2.67 17.06 -16.86
CA HIS A 89 3.99 16.96 -17.51
C HIS A 89 4.89 18.20 -17.30
N LYS A 90 4.41 19.26 -16.67
CA LYS A 90 5.24 20.43 -16.30
C LYS A 90 5.75 20.36 -14.86
N ILE A 91 5.16 19.53 -14.03
CA ILE A 91 5.47 19.46 -12.60
C ILE A 91 6.48 18.35 -12.34
N SER A 92 7.52 18.65 -11.58
CA SER A 92 8.41 17.63 -11.00
C SER A 92 7.72 16.98 -9.81
N LEU A 93 7.84 15.66 -9.67
CA LEU A 93 7.17 14.90 -8.61
C LEU A 93 8.17 14.48 -7.51
N PRO A 94 7.73 14.26 -6.28
CA PRO A 94 8.61 13.75 -5.23
C PRO A 94 9.04 12.32 -5.56
N SER A 95 10.30 11.99 -5.30
CA SER A 95 10.83 10.64 -5.61
C SER A 95 10.11 9.51 -4.87
N MET A 96 9.68 9.78 -3.67
CA MET A 96 8.87 8.93 -2.80
C MET A 96 7.77 9.76 -2.14
N ILE A 97 6.75 9.11 -1.64
CA ILE A 97 5.70 9.76 -0.86
C ILE A 97 6.07 9.68 0.61
N HIS A 98 6.48 10.78 1.19
CA HIS A 98 6.77 10.91 2.61
C HIS A 98 5.94 12.04 3.19
N PHE A 99 5.26 11.76 4.29
CA PHE A 99 4.51 12.76 5.04
C PHE A 99 5.01 12.80 6.48
N PHE A 100 5.05 14.00 7.06
CA PHE A 100 5.55 14.24 8.41
C PHE A 100 7.03 13.81 8.58
N GLU A 101 7.50 13.71 9.81
CA GLU A 101 8.89 13.33 10.11
C GLU A 101 9.08 11.82 10.01
N ASN A 102 10.09 11.41 9.23
CA ASN A 102 10.52 10.02 9.10
C ASN A 102 12.03 9.94 9.30
N GLU A 103 12.52 8.85 9.89
CA GLU A 103 13.95 8.60 10.10
C GLU A 103 14.39 7.35 9.34
N ASN A 104 15.47 7.43 8.56
CA ASN A 104 16.04 6.31 7.81
C ASN A 104 15.00 5.53 6.97
N ALA A 105 14.29 6.26 6.09
CA ALA A 105 13.21 5.72 5.27
C ALA A 105 13.39 5.95 3.75
N ASP A 106 14.60 6.22 3.29
CA ASP A 106 14.89 6.56 1.87
C ASP A 106 14.46 5.45 0.87
N TYR A 107 14.29 4.21 1.33
CA TYR A 107 13.78 3.07 0.56
C TYR A 107 12.37 2.66 0.95
N GLY A 108 11.59 3.59 1.51
CA GLY A 108 10.18 3.41 1.82
C GLY A 108 9.30 4.30 0.94
N ASP A 109 8.14 3.81 0.52
CA ASP A 109 7.16 4.60 -0.22
C ASP A 109 5.84 4.69 0.56
N VAL A 110 5.19 5.87 0.53
CA VAL A 110 4.03 6.17 1.35
C VAL A 110 4.32 5.94 2.84
N VAL A 111 5.30 6.70 3.36
CA VAL A 111 5.78 6.57 4.75
C VAL A 111 5.40 7.80 5.57
N SER A 112 4.97 7.58 6.80
CA SER A 112 4.55 8.64 7.74
C SER A 112 4.94 8.30 9.17
N LYS A 113 5.62 9.24 9.86
CA LYS A 113 6.00 9.14 11.28
C LYS A 113 6.66 7.81 11.65
N SER A 114 7.56 7.31 10.81
CA SER A 114 8.12 5.97 10.97
C SER A 114 9.63 5.96 10.81
N LYS A 115 10.29 4.92 11.34
CA LYS A 115 11.75 4.81 11.43
C LYS A 115 12.26 3.48 10.92
N ASN A 116 13.44 3.49 10.26
CA ASN A 116 14.09 2.30 9.71
C ASN A 116 13.20 1.52 8.72
N ILE A 117 12.77 2.17 7.65
CA ILE A 117 11.89 1.58 6.65
C ILE A 117 12.70 1.23 5.39
N TYR A 118 12.67 -0.04 4.98
CA TYR A 118 13.45 -0.52 3.85
C TYR A 118 12.66 -1.44 2.92
N LEU A 119 12.62 -1.10 1.63
CA LEU A 119 11.87 -1.80 0.56
C LEU A 119 10.44 -2.14 1.00
N SER A 120 9.77 -1.15 1.60
CA SER A 120 8.43 -1.27 2.16
C SER A 120 7.54 -0.13 1.69
N ALA A 121 6.23 -0.36 1.65
CA ALA A 121 5.28 0.67 1.28
C ALA A 121 4.05 0.68 2.18
N TYR A 122 3.39 1.84 2.28
CA TYR A 122 2.24 2.07 3.17
C TYR A 122 2.58 1.79 4.64
N VAL A 123 3.59 2.50 5.15
CA VAL A 123 4.03 2.41 6.54
C VAL A 123 3.67 3.70 7.27
N ALA A 124 2.68 3.65 8.14
CA ALA A 124 2.11 4.85 8.74
C ALA A 124 1.89 4.75 10.26
N ASN A 125 2.10 5.87 10.96
CA ASN A 125 1.86 6.06 12.39
C ASN A 125 2.78 5.27 13.32
N ALA A 126 4.00 5.82 13.53
CA ALA A 126 4.93 5.41 14.59
C ALA A 126 5.43 3.96 14.50
N ASN A 127 5.69 3.44 13.30
CA ASN A 127 6.29 2.13 13.13
C ASN A 127 7.83 2.20 13.14
N GLU A 128 8.46 1.14 13.61
CA GLU A 128 9.93 1.02 13.65
C GLU A 128 10.38 -0.35 13.11
N ASP A 129 11.51 -0.36 12.39
CA ASP A 129 12.13 -1.58 11.86
C ASP A 129 11.20 -2.39 10.95
N VAL A 130 10.77 -1.78 9.82
CA VAL A 130 9.88 -2.41 8.84
C VAL A 130 10.64 -2.69 7.54
N TYR A 131 10.75 -3.97 7.18
CA TYR A 131 11.56 -4.43 6.07
C TYR A 131 10.77 -5.33 5.11
N TYR A 132 10.82 -5.03 3.81
CA TYR A 132 10.19 -5.83 2.75
C TYR A 132 8.70 -6.08 2.98
N SER A 133 7.97 -5.08 3.49
CA SER A 133 6.59 -5.24 3.96
C SER A 133 5.65 -4.23 3.32
N PHE A 134 4.36 -4.53 3.34
CA PHE A 134 3.32 -3.67 2.76
C PHE A 134 2.14 -3.51 3.72
N GLY A 135 1.67 -2.27 3.92
CA GLY A 135 0.52 -1.99 4.77
C GLY A 135 0.80 -2.22 6.25
N VAL A 136 1.82 -1.53 6.82
CA VAL A 136 2.17 -1.63 8.25
C VAL A 136 1.76 -0.35 8.97
N LYS A 137 0.94 -0.45 10.00
CA LYS A 137 0.32 0.72 10.62
C LYS A 137 0.23 0.64 12.13
N ASP A 138 0.24 1.83 12.75
CA ASP A 138 -0.09 2.05 14.15
C ASP A 138 0.83 1.34 15.16
N GLY A 139 2.06 1.83 15.29
CA GLY A 139 2.98 1.47 16.36
C GLY A 139 3.58 0.06 16.27
N CYS A 140 3.64 -0.52 15.07
CA CYS A 140 4.26 -1.82 14.88
C CYS A 140 5.79 -1.77 14.91
N ALA A 141 6.44 -2.86 15.35
CA ALA A 141 7.90 -2.96 15.41
C ALA A 141 8.44 -4.33 14.98
N ASN A 142 9.63 -4.33 14.37
CA ASN A 142 10.31 -5.54 13.89
C ASN A 142 9.44 -6.37 12.92
N ILE A 143 9.03 -5.76 11.82
CA ILE A 143 8.16 -6.39 10.81
C ILE A 143 8.97 -6.75 9.57
N PHE A 144 9.00 -8.04 9.21
CA PHE A 144 9.77 -8.56 8.09
C PHE A 144 8.89 -9.35 7.12
N HIS A 145 9.00 -9.03 5.81
CA HIS A 145 8.34 -9.81 4.75
C HIS A 145 6.85 -10.07 5.01
N SER A 146 6.15 -9.08 5.54
CA SER A 146 4.76 -9.26 5.99
C SER A 146 3.84 -8.24 5.33
N VAL A 147 2.57 -8.59 5.25
CA VAL A 147 1.57 -7.77 4.60
C VAL A 147 0.40 -7.54 5.54
N LEU A 148 -0.05 -6.27 5.64
CA LEU A 148 -1.20 -5.89 6.45
C LEU A 148 -1.02 -6.24 7.93
N VAL A 149 -0.05 -5.56 8.55
CA VAL A 149 0.28 -5.70 9.98
C VAL A 149 -0.06 -4.40 10.69
N ALA A 150 -0.74 -4.50 11.83
CA ALA A 150 -1.20 -3.28 12.46
C ALA A 150 -1.40 -3.38 13.98
N ASP A 151 -1.75 -2.22 14.58
CA ASP A 151 -2.18 -2.10 15.97
C ASP A 151 -1.17 -2.69 16.95
N HIS A 152 0.00 -2.03 17.09
CA HIS A 152 1.05 -2.41 18.03
C HIS A 152 1.54 -3.87 17.92
N SER A 153 1.44 -4.45 16.71
CA SER A 153 1.99 -5.79 16.49
C SER A 153 3.51 -5.76 16.44
N GLU A 154 4.16 -6.72 17.08
CA GLU A 154 5.61 -6.77 17.18
C GLU A 154 6.18 -8.16 16.84
N ASN A 155 7.38 -8.15 16.24
CA ASN A 155 8.12 -9.36 15.90
C ASN A 155 7.32 -10.27 14.96
N VAL A 156 6.96 -9.75 13.79
CA VAL A 156 6.16 -10.44 12.79
C VAL A 156 6.99 -10.73 11.55
N ALA A 157 6.99 -11.98 11.07
CA ALA A 157 7.66 -12.33 9.82
C ALA A 157 6.88 -13.31 8.97
N MET A 158 6.94 -13.10 7.64
CA MET A 158 6.28 -13.96 6.65
C MET A 158 4.79 -14.20 6.97
N SER A 159 4.10 -13.15 7.37
CA SER A 159 2.71 -13.25 7.84
C SER A 159 1.81 -12.20 7.18
N CYS A 160 0.52 -12.47 7.17
CA CYS A 160 -0.46 -11.60 6.53
C CYS A 160 -1.70 -11.41 7.40
N GLY A 161 -2.19 -10.16 7.53
CA GLY A 161 -3.38 -9.87 8.33
C GLY A 161 -3.13 -10.08 9.83
N VAL A 162 -2.20 -9.33 10.42
CA VAL A 162 -1.81 -9.47 11.83
C VAL A 162 -2.14 -8.20 12.59
N MET A 163 -2.92 -8.32 13.65
CA MET A 163 -3.35 -7.20 14.49
C MET A 163 -3.13 -7.47 15.96
N HIS A 164 -2.65 -6.45 16.69
CA HIS A 164 -2.49 -6.48 18.12
C HIS A 164 -1.85 -7.78 18.63
N SER A 165 -0.75 -8.20 17.97
CA SER A 165 -0.18 -9.53 18.18
C SER A 165 1.34 -9.51 18.31
N TYR A 166 1.90 -10.50 19.00
CA TYR A 166 3.30 -10.57 19.35
C TYR A 166 3.93 -11.92 18.98
N LYS A 167 5.08 -11.93 18.29
CA LYS A 167 5.78 -13.14 17.82
C LYS A 167 4.91 -14.01 16.90
N VAL A 168 4.59 -13.48 15.72
CA VAL A 168 3.78 -14.17 14.71
C VAL A 168 4.65 -14.50 13.49
N PHE A 169 4.79 -15.79 13.17
CA PHE A 169 5.66 -16.23 12.08
C PHE A 169 4.93 -17.19 11.15
N TYR A 170 5.03 -16.95 9.84
CA TYR A 170 4.43 -17.80 8.81
C TYR A 170 2.95 -18.10 9.06
N SER A 171 2.17 -17.06 9.38
CA SER A 171 0.77 -17.18 9.78
C SER A 171 -0.13 -16.17 9.07
N ARG A 172 -1.44 -16.43 9.05
CA ARG A 172 -2.43 -15.56 8.39
C ARG A 172 -3.58 -15.25 9.33
N TYR A 173 -4.09 -13.99 9.28
CA TYR A 173 -5.32 -13.59 9.98
C TYR A 173 -5.27 -13.87 11.48
N ILE A 174 -4.37 -13.17 12.16
CA ILE A 174 -4.04 -13.36 13.58
C ILE A 174 -4.36 -12.07 14.35
N THR A 175 -5.24 -12.16 15.34
CA THR A 175 -5.69 -11.00 16.13
C THR A 175 -5.60 -11.29 17.64
N ASN A 176 -5.06 -10.35 18.42
CA ASN A 176 -4.88 -10.47 19.87
C ASN A 176 -4.14 -11.75 20.29
N CYS A 177 -3.10 -12.15 19.58
CA CYS A 177 -2.42 -13.42 19.80
C CYS A 177 -0.94 -13.24 20.15
N SER A 178 -0.34 -14.28 20.74
CA SER A 178 1.11 -14.29 20.97
C SER A 178 1.76 -15.67 20.79
N ASP A 179 2.98 -15.68 20.27
CA ASP A 179 3.78 -16.90 19.97
C ASP A 179 3.02 -17.86 19.04
N ILE A 180 2.73 -17.39 17.83
CA ILE A 180 1.96 -18.12 16.81
C ILE A 180 2.86 -18.50 15.62
N ARG A 181 2.75 -19.75 15.17
CA ARG A 181 3.47 -20.23 13.99
C ARG A 181 2.59 -21.13 13.11
N PHE A 182 2.70 -20.98 11.79
CA PHE A 182 2.01 -21.82 10.79
C PHE A 182 0.50 -21.95 11.03
N SER A 183 -0.15 -20.87 11.41
CA SER A 183 -1.55 -20.89 11.85
C SER A 183 -2.38 -19.86 11.09
N THR A 184 -3.70 -20.07 11.05
CA THR A 184 -4.62 -19.12 10.40
C THR A 184 -5.91 -18.92 11.19
N ASN A 185 -6.54 -17.74 11.07
CA ASN A 185 -7.80 -17.39 11.72
C ASN A 185 -7.80 -17.61 13.25
N LEU A 186 -6.81 -17.07 13.94
CA LEU A 186 -6.74 -17.16 15.40
C LEU A 186 -7.08 -15.83 16.06
N VAL A 187 -7.89 -15.86 17.10
CA VAL A 187 -8.28 -14.70 17.91
C VAL A 187 -8.05 -14.99 19.39
N GLY A 188 -7.32 -14.12 20.09
CA GLY A 188 -7.09 -14.26 21.54
C GLY A 188 -6.27 -15.49 21.94
N CYS A 189 -5.50 -16.06 21.02
CA CYS A 189 -4.76 -17.30 21.25
C CYS A 189 -3.30 -17.07 21.65
N THR A 190 -2.74 -17.97 22.43
CA THR A 190 -1.33 -17.93 22.83
C THR A 190 -0.65 -19.30 22.67
N HIS A 191 0.62 -19.30 22.22
CA HIS A 191 1.39 -20.53 22.09
C HIS A 191 0.70 -21.57 21.17
N CYS A 192 0.43 -21.19 19.91
CA CYS A 192 -0.22 -22.07 18.94
C CYS A 192 0.69 -22.35 17.74
N ILE A 193 0.76 -23.63 17.35
CA ILE A 193 1.52 -24.08 16.18
C ILE A 193 0.62 -24.95 15.30
N ASN A 194 0.57 -24.62 14.00
CA ASN A 194 -0.21 -25.38 13.02
C ASN A 194 -1.70 -25.48 13.40
N CYS A 195 -2.27 -24.35 13.85
CA CYS A 195 -3.66 -24.26 14.30
C CYS A 195 -4.50 -23.38 13.37
N ASN A 196 -5.78 -23.74 13.25
CA ASN A 196 -6.71 -23.01 12.40
C ASN A 196 -8.04 -22.82 13.12
N ASP A 197 -8.66 -21.65 12.94
CA ASP A 197 -10.02 -21.36 13.40
C ASP A 197 -10.24 -21.52 14.91
N LEU A 198 -9.29 -21.04 15.74
CA LEU A 198 -9.38 -21.10 17.20
C LEU A 198 -9.56 -19.73 17.83
N GLU A 199 -10.30 -19.70 18.93
CA GLU A 199 -10.52 -18.49 19.73
C GLU A 199 -10.21 -18.76 21.23
N ASN A 200 -9.46 -17.82 21.85
CA ASN A 200 -9.14 -17.84 23.29
C ASN A 200 -8.49 -19.15 23.76
N ILE A 201 -7.64 -19.74 22.96
CA ILE A 201 -6.94 -21.01 23.25
C ILE A 201 -5.47 -20.73 23.57
N SER A 202 -4.95 -21.47 24.55
CA SER A 202 -3.53 -21.47 24.91
C SER A 202 -2.94 -22.87 24.82
N TYR A 203 -1.67 -22.95 24.35
CA TYR A 203 -0.90 -24.21 24.26
C TYR A 203 -1.56 -25.26 23.35
N ALA A 204 -1.68 -24.95 22.06
CA ALA A 204 -2.25 -25.88 21.08
C ALA A 204 -1.26 -26.22 19.94
N ILE A 205 -1.25 -27.46 19.51
CA ILE A 205 -0.56 -27.95 18.33
C ILE A 205 -1.55 -28.77 17.49
N ASN A 206 -1.65 -28.47 16.17
CA ASN A 206 -2.59 -29.13 15.27
C ASN A 206 -4.05 -29.10 15.81
N ASN A 207 -4.50 -27.96 16.34
CA ASN A 207 -5.80 -27.77 17.01
C ASN A 207 -6.03 -28.62 18.27
N LYS A 208 -5.01 -29.28 18.79
CA LYS A 208 -5.12 -30.06 20.02
C LYS A 208 -4.51 -29.27 21.19
N VAL A 209 -5.34 -28.92 22.17
CA VAL A 209 -4.91 -28.29 23.42
C VAL A 209 -4.16 -29.28 24.28
N MET A 210 -3.10 -28.83 24.94
CA MET A 210 -2.24 -29.67 25.77
C MET A 210 -1.70 -28.89 26.98
N SER A 211 -0.98 -29.54 27.88
CA SER A 211 -0.30 -28.85 28.98
C SER A 211 0.86 -27.99 28.45
N LYS A 212 1.28 -27.01 29.25
CA LYS A 212 2.43 -26.15 28.93
C LYS A 212 3.71 -26.96 28.73
N GLU A 213 3.90 -27.99 29.53
CA GLU A 213 5.07 -28.89 29.51
C GLU A 213 5.08 -29.72 28.23
N GLU A 214 3.96 -30.30 27.86
CA GLU A 214 3.81 -31.07 26.60
C GLU A 214 4.03 -30.16 25.38
N TYR A 215 3.43 -28.96 25.38
CA TYR A 215 3.62 -27.98 24.33
C TYR A 215 5.10 -27.63 24.14
N SER A 216 5.79 -27.31 25.25
CA SER A 216 7.21 -26.91 25.20
C SER A 216 8.11 -28.01 24.65
N SER A 217 7.86 -29.25 25.04
CA SER A 217 8.58 -30.41 24.53
C SER A 217 8.32 -30.64 23.04
N GLN A 218 7.06 -30.64 22.60
CA GLN A 218 6.70 -30.86 21.19
C GLN A 218 7.09 -29.71 20.27
N LYS A 219 6.99 -28.45 20.74
CA LYS A 219 7.39 -27.26 19.98
C LYS A 219 8.82 -27.38 19.45
N GLN A 220 9.77 -27.75 20.31
CA GLN A 220 11.18 -27.84 19.91
C GLN A 220 11.38 -28.90 18.81
N THR A 221 10.77 -30.05 18.97
CA THR A 221 10.82 -31.13 17.99
C THR A 221 10.22 -30.73 16.64
N ILE A 222 9.04 -30.10 16.66
CA ILE A 222 8.37 -29.64 15.42
C ILE A 222 9.20 -28.61 14.67
N LEU A 223 9.77 -27.62 15.38
CA LEU A 223 10.57 -26.60 14.75
C LEU A 223 11.87 -27.13 14.15
N GLN A 224 12.51 -28.10 14.80
CA GLN A 224 13.70 -28.78 14.27
C GLN A 224 13.40 -29.66 13.06
N GLN A 225 12.24 -30.32 13.02
CA GLN A 225 11.80 -31.18 11.91
C GLN A 225 11.18 -30.40 10.73
N THR A 226 10.86 -29.13 10.91
CA THR A 226 10.27 -28.34 9.84
C THR A 226 11.37 -27.82 8.90
N HIS A 227 11.61 -28.53 7.80
CA HIS A 227 12.61 -28.15 6.81
C HIS A 227 12.12 -27.15 5.77
N ASN A 228 10.81 -26.99 5.59
CA ASN A 228 10.24 -26.10 4.56
C ASN A 228 9.14 -25.20 5.10
N TYR A 229 9.52 -24.13 5.78
CA TYR A 229 8.64 -23.12 6.36
C TYR A 229 7.73 -22.47 5.30
N LEU A 230 8.30 -22.20 4.13
CA LEU A 230 7.57 -21.54 3.05
C LEU A 230 6.48 -22.43 2.45
N THR A 231 6.73 -23.71 2.28
CA THR A 231 5.71 -24.67 1.81
C THR A 231 4.56 -24.75 2.80
N ARG A 232 4.86 -24.89 4.09
CA ARG A 232 3.81 -24.87 5.13
C ARG A 232 2.96 -23.60 5.10
N TYR A 233 3.60 -22.44 4.94
CA TYR A 233 2.87 -21.18 4.84
C TYR A 233 1.94 -21.14 3.63
N LYS A 234 2.38 -21.64 2.48
CA LYS A 234 1.56 -21.70 1.26
C LYS A 234 0.35 -22.63 1.37
N GLU A 235 0.46 -23.66 2.19
CA GLU A 235 -0.61 -24.63 2.44
C GLU A 235 -1.67 -24.15 3.44
N LEU A 236 -1.42 -23.04 4.14
CA LEU A 236 -2.41 -22.47 5.07
C LEU A 236 -3.67 -22.01 4.32
N PRO A 237 -4.86 -22.20 4.92
CA PRO A 237 -6.10 -21.63 4.39
C PRO A 237 -5.96 -20.14 4.12
N THR A 238 -6.44 -19.70 2.97
CA THR A 238 -6.34 -18.31 2.51
C THR A 238 -7.62 -17.51 2.72
N GLN A 239 -8.70 -18.15 3.17
CA GLN A 239 -9.97 -17.50 3.45
C GLN A 239 -9.99 -16.96 4.89
N PRO A 240 -10.00 -15.62 5.09
CA PRO A 240 -10.09 -15.04 6.42
C PRO A 240 -11.50 -15.09 6.97
N LYS A 241 -11.62 -15.05 8.30
CA LYS A 241 -12.87 -14.79 9.00
C LYS A 241 -13.00 -13.32 9.34
N ASN A 242 -14.21 -12.78 9.23
CA ASN A 242 -14.54 -11.46 9.72
C ASN A 242 -14.71 -11.49 11.24
N ILE A 243 -14.24 -10.45 11.92
CA ILE A 243 -14.25 -10.34 13.37
C ILE A 243 -15.14 -9.16 13.79
N ALA A 244 -16.13 -9.42 14.66
CA ALA A 244 -17.04 -8.40 15.20
C ALA A 244 -17.64 -7.48 14.12
N SER A 245 -17.96 -8.02 12.92
CA SER A 245 -18.45 -7.27 11.78
C SER A 245 -19.82 -7.74 11.32
N THR A 246 -20.68 -6.82 10.91
CA THR A 246 -22.06 -7.09 10.49
C THR A 246 -22.37 -6.48 9.13
N GLY A 247 -23.25 -7.14 8.33
CA GLY A 247 -23.65 -6.63 7.01
C GLY A 247 -22.49 -6.60 5.99
N VAL A 248 -21.48 -7.46 6.16
CA VAL A 248 -20.23 -7.39 5.39
C VAL A 248 -20.14 -8.52 4.37
N SER A 249 -19.69 -8.18 3.18
CA SER A 249 -19.23 -9.14 2.17
C SER A 249 -17.72 -9.00 1.98
N TRP A 250 -17.01 -10.14 1.95
CA TRP A 250 -15.55 -10.27 1.78
C TRP A 250 -14.68 -10.20 3.06
N ALA A 251 -13.38 -10.15 2.90
CA ALA A 251 -12.43 -10.85 3.73
C ALA A 251 -11.65 -9.96 4.71
N PHE A 252 -11.48 -10.43 5.93
CA PHE A 252 -10.73 -9.85 7.04
C PHE A 252 -11.16 -8.44 7.39
N LEU A 253 -12.41 -8.34 7.78
CA LEU A 253 -13.01 -7.12 8.31
C LEU A 253 -13.07 -7.25 9.82
N VAL A 254 -12.58 -6.25 10.51
CA VAL A 254 -12.57 -6.20 11.97
C VAL A 254 -13.37 -4.99 12.44
N GLU A 255 -14.35 -5.21 13.33
CA GLU A 255 -15.22 -4.17 13.88
C GLU A 255 -15.86 -3.27 12.80
N SER A 256 -16.28 -3.85 11.67
CA SER A 256 -16.82 -3.10 10.53
C SER A 256 -18.31 -3.37 10.32
N GLU A 257 -19.02 -2.38 9.76
CA GLU A 257 -20.48 -2.42 9.58
C GLU A 257 -20.85 -2.02 8.14
N ASP A 258 -21.75 -2.79 7.49
CA ASP A 258 -22.29 -2.54 6.16
C ASP A 258 -21.23 -2.33 5.06
N VAL A 259 -20.16 -3.11 5.09
CA VAL A 259 -19.08 -3.03 4.11
C VAL A 259 -19.35 -3.97 2.94
N GLU A 260 -19.58 -3.42 1.77
CA GLU A 260 -19.67 -4.15 0.50
C GLU A 260 -18.29 -4.17 -0.19
N ASN A 261 -17.79 -5.38 -0.49
CA ASN A 261 -16.50 -5.60 -1.16
C ASN A 261 -15.25 -5.04 -0.45
N GLY A 262 -15.21 -5.05 0.89
CA GLY A 262 -14.05 -4.62 1.65
C GLY A 262 -12.97 -5.71 1.81
N TYR A 263 -11.69 -5.32 1.73
CA TYR A 263 -10.56 -6.17 2.03
C TYR A 263 -9.65 -5.52 3.06
N PHE A 264 -9.36 -6.19 4.16
CA PHE A 264 -8.44 -5.74 5.21
C PHE A 264 -8.80 -4.36 5.77
N THR A 265 -10.01 -4.23 6.29
CA THR A 265 -10.47 -3.00 6.90
C THR A 265 -10.71 -3.15 8.40
N TYR A 266 -10.52 -2.07 9.11
CA TYR A 266 -10.78 -1.96 10.54
C TYR A 266 -11.67 -0.75 10.82
N ARG A 267 -12.77 -0.96 11.56
CA ARG A 267 -13.75 0.07 11.95
C ARG A 267 -14.30 0.90 10.80
N LEU A 268 -14.63 0.24 9.70
CA LEU A 268 -15.20 0.90 8.54
C LEU A 268 -16.73 0.78 8.53
N LYS A 269 -17.41 1.87 8.16
CA LYS A 269 -18.83 1.88 7.83
C LYS A 269 -19.02 2.25 6.34
N ASN A 270 -19.88 1.48 5.63
CA ASN A 270 -20.35 1.75 4.27
C ASN A 270 -19.24 1.90 3.21
N GLY A 271 -18.35 0.92 3.06
CA GLY A 271 -17.31 0.90 2.03
C GLY A 271 -17.62 0.04 0.83
N ARG A 272 -17.14 0.42 -0.37
CA ARG A 272 -17.08 -0.43 -1.57
C ARG A 272 -15.64 -0.52 -2.05
N ASN A 273 -15.22 -1.67 -2.59
CA ASN A 273 -13.90 -1.93 -3.18
C ASN A 273 -12.71 -1.41 -2.34
N VAL A 274 -12.92 -1.31 -1.05
CA VAL A 274 -12.01 -0.70 -0.08
C VAL A 274 -10.84 -1.65 0.19
N PHE A 275 -9.75 -1.49 -0.51
CA PHE A 275 -8.52 -2.21 -0.24
C PHE A 275 -7.73 -1.45 0.82
N ASN A 276 -7.57 -2.01 2.02
CA ASN A 276 -6.72 -1.51 3.10
C ASN A 276 -7.06 -0.10 3.66
N VAL A 277 -8.34 0.21 3.89
CA VAL A 277 -8.68 1.38 4.70
C VAL A 277 -8.56 1.01 6.17
N TRP A 278 -7.68 1.73 6.85
CA TRP A 278 -7.42 1.55 8.25
C TRP A 278 -7.97 2.74 9.06
N TRP A 279 -8.88 2.44 9.96
CA TRP A 279 -9.44 3.34 10.95
C TRP A 279 -10.11 4.60 10.42
N PHE A 280 -11.36 4.47 10.04
CA PHE A 280 -12.29 5.57 9.83
C PHE A 280 -13.35 5.56 10.93
N GLU A 281 -13.19 6.32 11.98
CA GLU A 281 -14.32 6.59 12.88
C GLU A 281 -15.22 7.67 12.26
N GLY A 282 -16.47 7.31 11.95
CA GLY A 282 -17.50 8.25 11.56
C GLY A 282 -17.73 8.48 10.08
N ASN A 283 -17.19 7.63 9.19
CA ASN A 283 -17.44 7.75 7.76
C ASN A 283 -18.69 6.99 7.33
N GLU A 284 -19.56 7.70 6.70
CA GLU A 284 -20.64 7.18 5.90
C GLU A 284 -20.24 7.29 4.42
N ASP A 285 -20.48 6.26 3.61
CA ASP A 285 -20.34 6.26 2.15
C ASP A 285 -18.94 6.44 1.54
N LEU A 286 -18.04 5.50 1.73
CA LEU A 286 -16.82 5.38 0.92
C LEU A 286 -17.06 4.55 -0.33
N TYR A 287 -16.57 5.02 -1.48
CA TYR A 287 -16.54 4.27 -2.73
C TYR A 287 -15.09 4.16 -3.22
N ASP A 288 -14.68 3.00 -3.72
CA ASP A 288 -13.40 2.80 -4.42
C ASP A 288 -12.19 3.43 -3.70
N CYS A 289 -12.02 3.24 -2.41
CA CYS A 289 -10.82 3.68 -1.68
C CYS A 289 -9.73 2.63 -1.73
N PHE A 290 -8.50 3.08 -1.94
CA PHE A 290 -7.28 2.31 -1.72
C PHE A 290 -6.47 3.04 -0.65
N ASP A 291 -6.28 2.50 0.50
CA ASP A 291 -5.51 3.04 1.63
C ASP A 291 -5.78 4.53 1.93
N GLY A 292 -7.00 4.89 2.22
CA GLY A 292 -7.36 6.27 2.52
C GLY A 292 -7.62 6.51 4.00
N GLY A 293 -7.26 7.68 4.51
CA GLY A 293 -7.81 8.34 5.66
C GLY A 293 -7.41 7.85 7.05
N GLY A 294 -7.71 8.66 8.02
CA GLY A 294 -7.58 8.48 9.45
C GLY A 294 -8.85 8.95 10.16
N PRO A 295 -8.87 9.02 11.48
CA PRO A 295 -10.08 9.19 12.29
C PRO A 295 -10.90 10.46 12.03
N THR A 296 -10.37 11.41 11.28
CA THR A 296 -11.04 12.68 10.97
C THR A 296 -11.35 12.86 9.47
N SER A 297 -11.27 11.79 8.66
CA SER A 297 -11.57 11.88 7.23
C SER A 297 -13.05 11.60 6.96
N ALA A 298 -13.67 12.34 6.04
CA ALA A 298 -15.08 12.20 5.71
C ALA A 298 -15.39 12.50 4.23
N ASP A 299 -16.48 11.94 3.69
CA ASP A 299 -16.98 12.17 2.33
C ASP A 299 -15.88 12.00 1.26
N MET A 300 -15.26 10.83 1.23
CA MET A 300 -14.18 10.49 0.32
C MET A 300 -14.68 9.63 -0.84
N TYR A 301 -14.21 9.87 -2.06
CA TYR A 301 -14.59 9.11 -3.23
C TYR A 301 -13.42 8.93 -4.20
N ALA A 302 -13.16 7.70 -4.65
CA ALA A 302 -12.11 7.36 -5.62
C ALA A 302 -10.74 7.96 -5.25
N ILE A 303 -10.22 7.60 -4.07
CA ILE A 303 -8.95 8.07 -3.56
C ILE A 303 -7.88 6.99 -3.72
N ASN A 304 -6.72 7.35 -4.25
CA ASN A 304 -5.54 6.50 -4.20
C ASN A 304 -4.54 7.07 -3.19
N GLY A 305 -4.16 6.26 -2.22
CA GLY A 305 -3.11 6.57 -1.27
C GLY A 305 -3.55 7.40 -0.07
N PHE A 306 -2.60 8.06 0.52
CA PHE A 306 -2.71 8.69 1.83
C PHE A 306 -3.60 9.94 1.82
N ALA A 307 -4.63 9.96 2.66
CA ALA A 307 -5.59 11.05 2.76
C ALA A 307 -6.03 11.34 4.21
N ILE A 308 -5.12 11.20 5.19
CA ILE A 308 -5.40 11.45 6.60
C ILE A 308 -5.91 12.88 6.80
N SER A 309 -6.91 13.04 7.65
CA SER A 309 -7.53 14.32 8.00
C SER A 309 -8.02 15.10 6.78
N SER A 310 -8.58 14.41 5.80
CA SER A 310 -9.11 15.02 4.58
C SER A 310 -10.60 14.82 4.46
N GLU A 311 -11.30 15.84 3.95
CA GLU A 311 -12.75 15.86 3.87
C GLU A 311 -13.24 16.33 2.50
N HIS A 312 -14.40 15.82 2.06
CA HIS A 312 -15.08 16.24 0.83
C HIS A 312 -14.20 16.16 -0.41
N CYS A 313 -13.45 15.06 -0.56
CA CYS A 313 -12.50 14.87 -1.65
C CYS A 313 -12.97 13.78 -2.63
N ALA A 314 -12.75 14.02 -3.92
CA ALA A 314 -13.10 13.05 -4.95
C ALA A 314 -12.09 13.01 -6.09
N VAL A 315 -11.76 11.81 -6.54
CA VAL A 315 -10.80 11.55 -7.61
C VAL A 315 -9.44 12.20 -7.33
N ALA A 316 -8.72 11.66 -6.36
CA ALA A 316 -7.45 12.23 -5.95
C ALA A 316 -6.42 11.15 -5.56
N CYS A 317 -5.15 11.54 -5.61
CA CYS A 317 -4.03 10.71 -5.19
C CYS A 317 -3.19 11.46 -4.16
N HIS A 318 -2.98 10.85 -2.98
CA HIS A 318 -2.14 11.38 -1.89
C HIS A 318 -2.45 12.84 -1.50
N ILE A 319 -3.43 13.02 -0.62
CA ILE A 319 -3.96 14.34 -0.25
C ILE A 319 -4.13 14.52 1.27
N PRO A 320 -3.07 14.40 2.10
CA PRO A 320 -3.21 14.57 3.54
C PRO A 320 -3.58 16.00 3.93
N ASN A 321 -4.38 16.16 4.99
CA ASN A 321 -4.83 17.41 5.53
C ASN A 321 -5.52 18.34 4.50
N CYS A 322 -6.29 17.77 3.61
CA CYS A 322 -6.91 18.49 2.50
C CYS A 322 -8.44 18.56 2.64
N ASN A 323 -9.02 19.60 2.05
CA ASN A 323 -10.46 19.79 2.09
C ASN A 323 -10.99 20.28 0.74
N ASN A 324 -12.07 19.67 0.21
CA ASN A 324 -12.67 20.04 -1.07
C ASN A 324 -11.69 19.92 -2.25
N ILE A 325 -11.06 18.77 -2.39
CA ILE A 325 -10.11 18.46 -3.46
C ILE A 325 -10.77 17.59 -4.51
N TYR A 326 -10.61 17.98 -5.79
CA TYR A 326 -11.19 17.25 -6.92
C TYR A 326 -10.18 17.07 -8.03
N TYR A 327 -10.07 15.85 -8.59
CA TYR A 327 -9.24 15.53 -9.74
C TYR A 327 -7.79 15.99 -9.60
N SER A 328 -7.18 15.77 -8.42
CA SER A 328 -5.89 16.33 -8.06
C SER A 328 -4.88 15.26 -7.62
N TYR A 329 -3.60 15.56 -7.79
CA TYR A 329 -2.51 14.62 -7.56
C TYR A 329 -1.44 15.22 -6.64
N TYR A 330 -1.16 14.55 -5.50
CA TYR A 330 -0.15 14.94 -4.52
C TYR A 330 -0.29 16.37 -4.01
N LEU A 331 -1.29 16.57 -3.16
CA LEU A 331 -1.52 17.85 -2.47
C LEU A 331 -1.38 17.67 -0.96
N GLU A 332 -0.82 18.66 -0.28
CA GLU A 332 -0.71 18.65 1.19
C GLU A 332 -1.25 19.96 1.77
N SER A 333 -2.10 19.86 2.79
CA SER A 333 -2.67 21.01 3.49
C SER A 333 -3.32 22.06 2.54
N CYS A 334 -4.06 21.56 1.56
CA CYS A 334 -4.72 22.38 0.54
C CYS A 334 -6.24 22.36 0.70
N ALA A 335 -6.90 23.43 0.22
CA ALA A 335 -8.35 23.50 0.23
C ALA A 335 -8.93 24.09 -1.06
N TYR A 336 -10.10 23.58 -1.46
CA TYR A 336 -10.84 24.07 -2.64
C TYR A 336 -10.02 24.03 -3.93
N CYS A 337 -9.31 22.94 -4.18
CA CYS A 337 -8.48 22.75 -5.38
C CYS A 337 -9.13 21.81 -6.40
N LEU A 338 -8.96 22.13 -7.70
CA LEU A 338 -9.46 21.34 -8.84
C LEU A 338 -8.37 21.18 -9.88
N GLY A 339 -8.05 19.93 -10.28
CA GLY A 339 -7.08 19.62 -11.32
C GLY A 339 -5.65 20.04 -10.96
N CYS A 340 -5.31 20.09 -9.67
CA CYS A 340 -4.01 20.56 -9.19
C CYS A 340 -3.01 19.42 -8.99
N VAL A 341 -1.71 19.75 -9.10
CA VAL A 341 -0.61 18.78 -8.99
C VAL A 341 0.51 19.36 -8.12
N GLY A 342 0.92 18.63 -7.07
CA GLY A 342 2.11 18.93 -6.28
C GLY A 342 2.02 20.13 -5.34
N LEU A 343 0.85 20.68 -5.08
CA LEU A 343 0.69 21.90 -4.26
C LEU A 343 0.75 21.61 -2.76
N LYS A 344 1.34 22.55 -2.02
CA LYS A 344 1.36 22.55 -0.55
C LYS A 344 0.88 23.90 -0.01
N ASN A 345 0.03 23.86 1.05
CA ASN A 345 -0.48 25.04 1.76
C ASN A 345 -1.16 26.08 0.83
N LYS A 346 -1.98 25.62 -0.11
CA LYS A 346 -2.68 26.49 -1.07
C LYS A 346 -4.19 26.34 -0.99
N GLN A 347 -4.89 27.41 -1.33
CA GLN A 347 -6.36 27.42 -1.35
C GLN A 347 -6.88 28.09 -2.64
N PHE A 348 -8.08 27.65 -3.05
CA PHE A 348 -8.78 28.20 -4.20
C PHE A 348 -8.00 28.11 -5.52
N CYS A 349 -7.29 27.00 -5.74
CA CYS A 349 -6.53 26.78 -6.97
C CYS A 349 -7.31 25.95 -7.99
N ILE A 350 -7.17 26.30 -9.26
CA ILE A 350 -7.57 25.48 -10.40
C ILE A 350 -6.35 25.35 -11.32
N PHE A 351 -5.93 24.12 -11.64
CA PHE A 351 -4.72 23.84 -12.42
C PHE A 351 -3.48 24.60 -11.92
N ASN A 352 -3.25 24.57 -10.60
CA ASN A 352 -2.19 25.27 -9.86
C ASN A 352 -2.23 26.80 -9.92
N LYS A 353 -3.16 27.42 -10.65
CA LYS A 353 -3.38 28.87 -10.63
C LYS A 353 -4.35 29.22 -9.51
N GLN A 354 -3.98 30.18 -8.67
CA GLN A 354 -4.80 30.65 -7.56
C GLN A 354 -5.80 31.73 -8.05
N TYR A 355 -7.02 31.66 -7.54
CA TYR A 355 -8.13 32.57 -7.82
C TYR A 355 -8.69 33.14 -6.52
N ASN A 356 -9.48 34.22 -6.59
CA ASN A 356 -10.32 34.56 -5.46
C ASN A 356 -11.47 33.53 -5.30
N LYS A 357 -12.15 33.55 -4.16
CA LYS A 357 -13.17 32.57 -3.82
C LYS A 357 -14.30 32.51 -4.86
N GLU A 358 -14.84 33.67 -5.26
CA GLU A 358 -15.99 33.77 -6.17
C GLU A 358 -15.63 33.29 -7.59
N GLU A 359 -14.50 33.79 -8.11
CA GLU A 359 -13.96 33.38 -9.40
C GLU A 359 -13.72 31.85 -9.45
N ARG A 360 -13.10 31.32 -8.40
CA ARG A 360 -12.82 29.85 -8.31
C ARG A 360 -14.10 29.04 -8.41
N PHE A 361 -15.15 29.38 -7.65
CA PHE A 361 -16.39 28.62 -7.68
C PHE A 361 -17.12 28.73 -9.02
N THR A 362 -17.14 29.94 -9.60
CA THR A 362 -17.73 30.19 -10.91
C THR A 362 -17.01 29.39 -12.00
N LEU A 363 -15.67 29.41 -12.02
CA LEU A 363 -14.86 28.70 -13.00
C LEU A 363 -14.98 27.18 -12.82
N ALA A 364 -14.91 26.68 -11.57
CA ALA A 364 -15.06 25.26 -11.29
C ALA A 364 -16.43 24.71 -11.74
N ASN A 365 -17.52 25.45 -11.55
CA ASN A 365 -18.83 25.01 -12.02
C ASN A 365 -18.89 24.86 -13.55
N LYS A 366 -18.25 25.75 -14.30
CA LYS A 366 -18.15 25.65 -15.76
C LYS A 366 -17.32 24.41 -16.17
N ILE A 367 -16.20 24.16 -15.48
CA ILE A 367 -15.35 23.00 -15.74
C ILE A 367 -16.12 21.70 -15.44
N PHE A 368 -16.82 21.59 -14.32
CA PHE A 368 -17.63 20.42 -14.00
C PHE A 368 -18.77 20.20 -15.01
N ALA A 369 -19.39 21.28 -15.53
CA ALA A 369 -20.38 21.17 -16.57
C ALA A 369 -19.81 20.63 -17.88
N GLN A 370 -18.58 21.04 -18.25
CA GLN A 370 -17.88 20.48 -19.41
C GLN A 370 -17.53 19.01 -19.18
N MET A 371 -17.01 18.64 -18.02
CA MET A 371 -16.69 17.24 -17.69
C MET A 371 -17.92 16.34 -17.75
N ASP A 372 -19.08 16.83 -17.32
CA ASP A 372 -20.34 16.10 -17.44
C ASP A 372 -20.76 15.93 -18.92
N ALA A 373 -20.59 16.97 -19.74
CA ALA A 373 -20.84 16.90 -21.17
C ALA A 373 -19.84 15.98 -21.92
N GLU A 374 -18.64 15.86 -21.42
CA GLU A 374 -17.60 14.93 -21.92
C GLU A 374 -17.77 13.47 -21.41
N TRP A 375 -18.77 13.20 -20.55
CA TRP A 375 -19.05 11.89 -19.93
C TRP A 375 -17.89 11.34 -19.08
N ILE A 376 -17.05 12.21 -18.53
CA ILE A 376 -15.90 11.85 -17.69
C ILE A 376 -16.10 12.21 -16.21
N LEU A 377 -17.20 12.87 -15.88
CA LEU A 377 -17.48 13.20 -14.48
C LEU A 377 -17.73 11.94 -13.67
N GLY A 378 -16.91 11.72 -12.64
CA GLY A 378 -16.90 10.49 -11.83
C GLY A 378 -15.82 9.48 -12.23
N ASP A 379 -15.21 9.61 -13.41
CA ASP A 379 -14.12 8.70 -13.80
C ASP A 379 -12.83 9.02 -13.05
N PHE A 380 -12.07 7.98 -12.73
CA PHE A 380 -10.73 8.12 -12.19
C PHE A 380 -9.73 8.54 -13.28
N PHE A 381 -8.48 8.84 -12.90
CA PHE A 381 -7.45 9.25 -13.86
C PHE A 381 -7.26 8.21 -14.96
N PRO A 382 -7.18 8.61 -16.24
CA PRO A 382 -6.98 7.69 -17.35
C PRO A 382 -5.67 6.89 -17.24
N ALA A 383 -5.65 5.68 -17.77
CA ALA A 383 -4.47 4.81 -17.79
C ALA A 383 -3.23 5.49 -18.41
N LYS A 384 -3.42 6.32 -19.44
CA LYS A 384 -2.35 7.10 -20.08
C LYS A 384 -1.65 8.09 -19.16
N LEU A 385 -2.28 8.49 -18.05
CA LEU A 385 -1.69 9.35 -17.02
C LEU A 385 -1.08 8.55 -15.87
N CYS A 386 -1.11 7.22 -15.89
CA CYS A 386 -0.40 6.39 -14.91
C CYS A 386 1.10 6.38 -15.25
N PRO A 387 1.98 6.89 -14.36
CA PRO A 387 3.41 6.99 -14.67
C PRO A 387 4.18 5.68 -14.43
N PHE A 388 3.52 4.65 -13.93
CA PHE A 388 4.15 3.39 -13.53
C PHE A 388 4.00 2.31 -14.60
N TYR A 389 4.92 1.36 -14.63
CA TYR A 389 4.70 0.09 -15.30
C TYR A 389 3.69 -0.72 -14.49
N PHE A 390 2.66 -1.23 -15.13
CA PHE A 390 1.56 -1.91 -14.46
C PHE A 390 2.04 -3.15 -13.69
N ASN A 391 2.89 -3.95 -14.31
CA ASN A 391 3.49 -5.14 -13.70
C ASN A 391 4.53 -4.86 -12.60
N ASP A 392 4.74 -3.60 -12.24
CA ASP A 392 5.53 -3.18 -11.08
C ASP A 392 4.66 -2.63 -9.94
N THR A 393 3.34 -2.80 -10.03
CA THR A 393 2.38 -2.27 -9.07
C THR A 393 1.77 -3.36 -8.19
N ILE A 394 1.18 -2.93 -7.07
CA ILE A 394 0.48 -3.84 -6.17
C ILE A 394 -0.76 -4.49 -6.84
N ALA A 395 -1.35 -3.84 -7.84
CA ALA A 395 -2.49 -4.40 -8.58
C ALA A 395 -2.14 -5.71 -9.28
N ASP A 396 -0.96 -5.79 -9.92
CA ASP A 396 -0.46 -7.01 -10.59
C ASP A 396 -0.02 -8.09 -9.60
N ILE A 397 0.31 -7.70 -8.37
CA ILE A 397 0.59 -8.67 -7.30
C ILE A 397 -0.70 -9.32 -6.80
N VAL A 398 -1.76 -8.53 -6.65
CA VAL A 398 -3.04 -9.00 -6.10
C VAL A 398 -3.84 -9.82 -7.11
N TRP A 399 -3.73 -9.46 -8.39
CA TRP A 399 -4.49 -10.11 -9.47
C TRP A 399 -3.62 -10.27 -10.71
N ASP A 400 -3.69 -11.42 -11.34
CA ASP A 400 -2.91 -11.72 -12.55
C ASP A 400 -3.52 -11.03 -13.77
N PHE A 401 -2.91 -9.92 -14.21
CA PHE A 401 -3.30 -9.18 -15.41
C PHE A 401 -2.37 -9.52 -16.58
N SER A 402 -2.93 -9.63 -17.79
CA SER A 402 -2.11 -9.82 -18.99
C SER A 402 -1.58 -8.51 -19.55
N GLU A 403 -0.39 -8.56 -20.18
CA GLU A 403 0.19 -7.41 -20.89
C GLU A 403 -0.80 -6.83 -21.90
N THR A 404 -1.41 -7.69 -22.72
CA THR A 404 -2.33 -7.27 -23.79
C THR A 404 -3.50 -6.47 -23.23
N GLU A 405 -4.12 -6.94 -22.16
CA GLU A 405 -5.26 -6.27 -21.56
C GLU A 405 -4.93 -4.86 -21.06
N VAL A 406 -3.88 -4.75 -20.25
CA VAL A 406 -3.57 -3.46 -19.62
C VAL A 406 -2.97 -2.44 -20.61
N THR A 407 -2.23 -2.90 -21.62
CA THR A 407 -1.68 -2.01 -22.65
C THR A 407 -2.75 -1.52 -23.62
N GLN A 408 -3.80 -2.29 -23.89
CA GLN A 408 -4.96 -1.82 -24.66
C GLN A 408 -5.68 -0.65 -23.97
N ASP A 409 -5.73 -0.64 -22.66
CA ASP A 409 -6.28 0.49 -21.87
C ASP A 409 -5.33 1.70 -21.85
N GLY A 410 -4.06 1.51 -22.22
CA GLY A 410 -3.04 2.55 -22.30
C GLY A 410 -2.09 2.58 -21.10
N TYR A 411 -2.05 1.57 -20.24
CA TYR A 411 -1.01 1.43 -19.21
C TYR A 411 0.35 1.08 -19.82
N LEU A 412 1.43 1.38 -19.11
CA LEU A 412 2.77 0.90 -19.43
C LEU A 412 2.96 -0.53 -18.92
N TRP A 413 3.71 -1.32 -19.67
CA TRP A 413 4.15 -2.65 -19.26
C TRP A 413 5.66 -2.76 -19.43
N ARG A 414 6.37 -3.17 -18.36
CA ARG A 414 7.82 -3.35 -18.40
C ARG A 414 8.15 -4.72 -18.99
N LYS A 415 8.84 -4.70 -20.15
CA LYS A 415 9.33 -5.91 -20.84
C LYS A 415 10.72 -6.33 -20.38
N GLU A 416 11.53 -5.35 -19.99
CA GLU A 416 12.91 -5.61 -19.58
C GLU A 416 12.96 -5.87 -18.06
N GLU A 417 13.83 -6.77 -17.65
CA GLU A 417 14.13 -6.97 -16.24
C GLU A 417 14.76 -5.70 -15.64
N VAL A 418 14.46 -5.42 -14.37
CA VAL A 418 15.13 -4.34 -13.64
C VAL A 418 16.60 -4.72 -13.52
N LYS A 419 17.46 -3.99 -14.22
CA LYS A 419 18.91 -4.21 -14.11
C LYS A 419 19.36 -3.95 -12.69
N VAL A 420 19.81 -4.99 -12.02
CA VAL A 420 20.46 -4.89 -10.72
C VAL A 420 21.94 -4.63 -10.98
N ASP A 421 22.43 -3.52 -10.45
CA ASP A 421 23.85 -3.16 -10.54
C ASP A 421 24.66 -4.02 -9.55
N ILE A 422 25.17 -5.14 -10.03
CA ILE A 422 25.98 -6.06 -9.24
C ILE A 422 27.44 -5.73 -9.46
N PRO A 423 28.19 -5.30 -8.44
CA PRO A 423 29.62 -5.05 -8.58
C PRO A 423 30.36 -6.28 -9.13
N ALA A 424 31.31 -6.08 -10.03
CA ALA A 424 32.09 -7.17 -10.63
C ALA A 424 32.86 -8.00 -9.57
N THR A 425 33.11 -7.43 -8.40
CA THR A 425 33.75 -8.09 -7.25
C THR A 425 32.78 -8.83 -6.34
N ALA A 426 31.47 -8.78 -6.60
CA ALA A 426 30.47 -9.40 -5.75
C ALA A 426 30.56 -10.93 -5.83
N SER A 427 30.56 -11.58 -4.67
CA SER A 427 30.46 -13.03 -4.57
C SER A 427 29.02 -13.46 -4.65
N ILE A 428 28.64 -14.11 -5.76
CA ILE A 428 27.28 -14.60 -6.00
C ILE A 428 27.17 -16.05 -5.52
N ILE A 429 26.13 -16.35 -4.76
CA ILE A 429 25.75 -17.68 -4.29
C ILE A 429 24.33 -18.04 -4.74
N LYS A 430 24.01 -19.33 -4.75
CA LYS A 430 22.66 -19.84 -5.04
C LYS A 430 21.83 -19.98 -3.76
N THR A 431 20.53 -20.07 -3.89
CA THR A 431 19.61 -20.32 -2.75
C THR A 431 19.80 -21.68 -2.06
N THR A 432 20.58 -22.57 -2.65
CA THR A 432 20.97 -23.88 -2.07
C THR A 432 22.28 -23.81 -1.27
N ASP A 433 22.94 -22.67 -1.19
CA ASP A 433 24.20 -22.51 -0.47
C ASP A 433 24.01 -22.71 1.04
N PRO A 434 24.88 -23.51 1.70
CA PRO A 434 24.78 -23.78 3.14
C PRO A 434 24.82 -22.54 4.04
N LEU A 435 25.38 -21.43 3.59
CA LEU A 435 25.36 -20.17 4.34
C LEU A 435 23.95 -19.69 4.71
N LEU A 436 22.94 -19.99 3.86
CA LEU A 436 21.54 -19.64 4.13
C LEU A 436 20.92 -20.42 5.29
N SER A 437 21.57 -21.52 5.74
CA SER A 437 21.10 -22.33 6.85
C SER A 437 21.88 -22.09 8.15
N SER A 438 22.95 -21.31 8.13
CA SER A 438 23.92 -21.22 9.22
C SER A 438 23.86 -19.93 10.06
N TYR A 439 23.13 -18.89 9.63
CA TYR A 439 23.18 -17.54 10.18
C TYR A 439 24.62 -16.95 10.31
N ASP A 440 25.52 -17.38 9.43
CA ASP A 440 26.89 -16.88 9.38
C ASP A 440 26.92 -15.44 8.86
N LEU A 441 27.70 -14.58 9.51
CA LEU A 441 27.86 -13.18 9.11
C LEU A 441 28.43 -12.99 7.69
N ASN A 442 29.14 -13.99 7.16
CA ASN A 442 29.64 -13.95 5.78
C ASN A 442 28.52 -13.83 4.74
N ILE A 443 27.28 -14.20 5.07
CA ILE A 443 26.11 -14.04 4.18
C ILE A 443 25.86 -12.57 3.82
N LEU A 444 26.18 -11.63 4.69
CA LEU A 444 25.99 -10.20 4.47
C LEU A 444 26.83 -9.64 3.30
N GLN A 445 27.89 -10.34 2.92
CA GLN A 445 28.78 -9.97 1.81
C GLN A 445 28.40 -10.67 0.51
N LYS A 446 27.38 -11.55 0.52
CA LYS A 446 26.96 -12.32 -0.64
C LYS A 446 25.80 -11.66 -1.36
N VAL A 447 25.77 -11.83 -2.68
CA VAL A 447 24.60 -11.64 -3.52
C VAL A 447 23.97 -13.00 -3.76
N ILE A 448 22.71 -13.15 -3.49
CA ILE A 448 21.99 -14.41 -3.63
C ILE A 448 21.21 -14.37 -4.95
N GLN A 449 21.37 -15.41 -5.77
CA GLN A 449 20.59 -15.62 -6.98
C GLN A 449 19.54 -16.70 -6.75
N ASP A 450 18.27 -16.36 -6.96
CA ASP A 450 17.17 -17.32 -6.88
C ASP A 450 17.01 -18.16 -8.16
N ASN A 451 16.03 -19.08 -8.15
CA ASN A 451 15.78 -19.98 -9.28
C ASN A 451 15.15 -19.26 -10.51
N LYS A 452 14.70 -18.02 -10.34
CA LYS A 452 14.16 -17.17 -11.40
C LYS A 452 15.16 -16.13 -11.91
N TRP A 453 16.45 -16.27 -11.51
CA TRP A 453 17.53 -15.36 -11.84
C TRP A 453 17.43 -13.97 -11.19
N ASN A 454 16.55 -13.78 -10.19
CA ASN A 454 16.53 -12.55 -9.42
C ASN A 454 17.68 -12.53 -8.42
N TYR A 455 18.19 -11.30 -8.14
CA TYR A 455 19.29 -11.08 -7.22
C TYR A 455 18.83 -10.30 -6.00
N TYR A 456 19.25 -10.73 -4.81
CA TYR A 456 18.97 -10.05 -3.55
C TYR A 456 20.10 -10.25 -2.54
N ARG A 457 20.03 -9.53 -1.42
CA ARG A 457 20.96 -9.66 -0.32
C ARG A 457 20.21 -9.80 0.99
N ILE A 458 20.83 -10.47 1.94
CA ILE A 458 20.40 -10.44 3.34
C ILE A 458 21.02 -9.21 3.99
N ILE A 459 20.24 -8.43 4.70
CA ILE A 459 20.71 -7.28 5.48
C ILE A 459 20.92 -7.68 6.95
N ASN A 460 21.73 -6.90 7.68
CA ASN A 460 22.08 -7.22 9.06
C ASN A 460 20.86 -7.33 9.99
N ALA A 461 19.89 -6.42 9.85
CA ALA A 461 18.64 -6.48 10.63
C ALA A 461 17.88 -7.80 10.40
N GLU A 462 17.75 -8.22 9.14
CA GLU A 462 17.12 -9.47 8.74
C GLU A 462 17.85 -10.69 9.32
N LEU A 463 19.17 -10.75 9.18
CA LEU A 463 19.98 -11.85 9.72
C LEU A 463 19.82 -11.99 11.24
N ASN A 464 19.91 -10.89 11.96
CA ASN A 464 19.79 -10.88 13.42
C ASN A 464 18.40 -11.31 13.88
N PHE A 465 17.35 -10.82 13.22
CA PHE A 465 15.97 -11.20 13.52
C PHE A 465 15.73 -12.70 13.27
N HIS A 466 16.12 -13.21 12.11
CA HIS A 466 15.96 -14.62 11.77
C HIS A 466 16.73 -15.52 12.73
N LYS A 467 17.94 -15.15 13.10
CA LYS A 467 18.76 -15.88 14.09
C LYS A 467 18.11 -15.89 15.48
N LEU A 468 17.60 -14.73 15.94
CA LEU A 468 16.96 -14.59 17.25
C LEU A 468 15.75 -15.50 17.41
N TYR A 469 14.94 -15.64 16.36
CA TYR A 469 13.70 -16.44 16.41
C TYR A 469 13.83 -17.83 15.82
N GLY A 470 15.02 -18.23 15.36
CA GLY A 470 15.27 -19.54 14.79
C GLY A 470 14.44 -19.83 13.53
N ILE A 471 14.22 -18.80 12.70
CA ILE A 471 13.49 -18.92 11.43
C ILE A 471 14.47 -18.90 10.25
N PRO A 472 14.26 -19.72 9.20
CA PRO A 472 15.20 -19.84 8.10
C PRO A 472 15.34 -18.50 7.34
N LEU A 473 16.55 -18.22 6.86
CA LEU A 473 16.79 -17.10 5.95
C LEU A 473 16.00 -17.32 4.65
N PRO A 474 15.51 -16.24 4.02
CA PRO A 474 14.67 -16.35 2.84
C PRO A 474 15.45 -16.87 1.62
N THR A 475 14.82 -17.73 0.85
CA THR A 475 15.33 -18.35 -0.39
C THR A 475 14.65 -17.82 -1.66
N LEU A 476 13.76 -16.83 -1.53
CA LEU A 476 13.09 -16.16 -2.63
C LEU A 476 13.39 -14.67 -2.62
N HIS A 477 13.37 -14.05 -3.78
CA HIS A 477 13.38 -12.60 -3.91
C HIS A 477 12.23 -11.96 -3.14
N TRP A 478 12.43 -10.76 -2.57
CA TRP A 478 11.45 -10.12 -1.69
C TRP A 478 10.08 -9.88 -2.36
N MET A 479 10.04 -9.59 -3.66
CA MET A 479 8.79 -9.44 -4.41
C MET A 479 8.00 -10.75 -4.50
N ASP A 480 8.68 -11.88 -4.74
CA ASP A 480 8.00 -13.19 -4.75
C ASP A 480 7.48 -13.57 -3.36
N ARG A 481 8.19 -13.17 -2.30
CA ARG A 481 7.71 -13.32 -0.92
C ARG A 481 6.43 -12.50 -0.68
N MET A 482 6.37 -11.27 -1.19
CA MET A 482 5.19 -10.44 -1.10
C MET A 482 3.99 -11.05 -1.87
N LYS A 483 4.21 -11.52 -3.09
CA LYS A 483 3.16 -12.16 -3.91
C LYS A 483 2.47 -13.34 -3.20
N ILE A 484 3.21 -14.13 -2.43
CA ILE A 484 2.66 -15.29 -1.70
C ILE A 484 1.58 -14.88 -0.69
N HIS A 485 1.65 -13.70 -0.12
CA HIS A 485 0.65 -13.22 0.84
C HIS A 485 -0.70 -12.93 0.21
N PHE A 486 -0.73 -12.57 -1.06
CA PHE A 486 -1.95 -12.21 -1.79
C PHE A 486 -2.60 -13.39 -2.54
N VAL A 487 -2.06 -14.60 -2.42
CA VAL A 487 -2.71 -15.80 -2.96
C VAL A 487 -4.07 -16.00 -2.28
N GLY A 488 -5.13 -16.12 -3.08
CA GLY A 488 -6.51 -16.23 -2.58
C GLY A 488 -7.26 -14.90 -2.44
N PHE A 489 -6.61 -13.75 -2.70
CA PHE A 489 -7.28 -12.48 -2.86
C PHE A 489 -7.99 -12.43 -4.22
N GLY A 490 -9.26 -12.11 -4.24
CA GLY A 490 -9.99 -11.91 -5.50
C GLY A 490 -10.56 -13.16 -6.17
N MET A 491 -10.59 -14.32 -5.49
CA MET A 491 -11.34 -15.49 -5.97
C MET A 491 -12.68 -15.62 -5.27
#